data_4b54667f190f25d3212b62b6e9a86e21
#
_entry.id   4b54667f190f25d3212b62b6e9a86e21
#
_cell.length_a   1.000
_cell.length_b   1.000
_cell.length_c   1.000
_cell.angle_alpha   90.00
_cell.angle_beta   90.00
_cell.angle_gamma   90.00
#
_symmetry.space_group_name_H-M   'P 1'
#
loop_
_entity.id
_entity.type
_entity.pdbx_description
1 polymer ?
#
loop_
_entity_poly.entity_id
_entity_poly.type
_entity_poly.pdbx_seq_one_letter_code
_entity_poly.pdbx_strand_id
1 'polypeptide(L)'
;CGCPSYNPAAKMGRAMVRAMAKLKGDRYRSQKMNHMMFGAFNTPFQPADSEFAWLSLNEENVTAYDADELCGFIFTLNGFESLLDIMLMVYDPKGWKMERPGLPVWFLSGEQDPCLTSKERFLEAVGLMKKVGYQDVTYKLYDGLRHEILNEKCKETIYQDILEKLE
;
A
#
# COMPACT_ATOMS: atom_id res chain seq x y z
N CYS A 1 4.90 -1.80 -0.55
CA CYS A 1 3.46 -1.71 -0.32
C CYS A 1 3.13 -0.38 0.31
N GLY A 2 2.27 0.38 -0.24
CA GLY A 2 1.86 1.66 0.32
C GLY A 2 1.01 2.44 -0.66
N CYS A 3 0.34 3.47 -0.17
CA CYS A 3 -0.41 4.38 -1.03
C CYS A 3 0.58 5.08 -1.99
N PRO A 4 0.41 4.96 -3.30
CA PRO A 4 1.38 5.46 -4.27
C PRO A 4 1.38 6.97 -4.43
N SER A 5 0.39 7.68 -3.86
CA SER A 5 0.30 9.13 -4.00
C SER A 5 -0.47 9.78 -2.86
N TYR A 6 -0.34 11.10 -2.77
CA TYR A 6 -1.13 11.89 -1.83
C TYR A 6 -2.64 11.69 -2.06
N ASN A 7 -3.34 11.25 -1.03
CA ASN A 7 -4.79 11.13 -1.06
C ASN A 7 -5.43 12.20 -0.16
N PRO A 8 -6.14 13.19 -0.71
CA PRO A 8 -6.77 14.26 0.08
C PRO A 8 -7.82 13.73 1.07
N ALA A 9 -8.44 12.57 0.78
CA ALA A 9 -9.38 11.92 1.70
C ALA A 9 -8.72 11.48 3.01
N ALA A 10 -7.39 11.27 3.03
CA ALA A 10 -6.67 10.91 4.25
C ALA A 10 -6.80 11.98 5.36
N LYS A 11 -6.86 13.27 5.00
CA LYS A 11 -7.09 14.35 5.98
C LYS A 11 -8.44 14.22 6.67
N MET A 12 -9.49 13.94 5.89
CA MET A 12 -10.84 13.77 6.41
C MET A 12 -10.94 12.48 7.24
N GLY A 13 -10.37 11.38 6.74
CA GLY A 13 -10.29 10.12 7.48
C GLY A 13 -9.61 10.29 8.84
N ARG A 14 -8.48 11.00 8.89
CA ARG A 14 -7.78 11.30 10.14
C ARG A 14 -8.63 12.11 11.12
N ALA A 15 -9.34 13.14 10.64
CA ALA A 15 -10.22 13.92 11.48
C ALA A 15 -11.36 13.07 12.07
N MET A 16 -11.92 12.15 11.27
CA MET A 16 -12.96 11.21 11.73
C MET A 16 -12.40 10.24 12.78
N VAL A 17 -11.23 9.67 12.55
CA VAL A 17 -10.56 8.76 13.52
C VAL A 17 -10.34 9.49 14.84
N ARG A 18 -9.80 10.70 14.82
CA ARG A 18 -9.57 11.53 16.02
C ARG A 18 -10.86 11.84 16.77
N ALA A 19 -11.92 12.19 16.07
CA ALA A 19 -13.23 12.44 16.68
C ALA A 19 -13.77 11.17 17.35
N MET A 20 -13.65 10.02 16.68
CA MET A 20 -14.09 8.74 17.24
C MET A 20 -13.23 8.31 18.44
N ALA A 21 -11.92 8.54 18.41
CA ALA A 21 -11.01 8.23 19.50
C ALA A 21 -11.32 9.03 20.77
N LYS A 22 -11.71 10.29 20.64
CA LYS A 22 -12.19 11.11 21.78
C LYS A 22 -13.45 10.55 22.45
N LEU A 23 -14.30 9.85 21.71
CA LEU A 23 -15.55 9.31 22.22
C LEU A 23 -15.42 7.86 22.73
N LYS A 24 -14.59 7.04 22.07
CA LYS A 24 -14.52 5.59 22.31
C LYS A 24 -13.16 5.12 22.84
N GLY A 25 -12.19 6.02 22.92
CA GLY A 25 -10.81 5.73 23.33
C GLY A 25 -9.94 5.28 22.17
N ASP A 26 -8.64 5.52 22.28
CA ASP A 26 -7.62 5.29 21.23
C ASP A 26 -7.47 3.81 20.85
N ARG A 27 -7.72 2.88 21.78
CA ARG A 27 -7.60 1.44 21.56
C ARG A 27 -8.86 0.77 21.00
N TYR A 28 -9.92 1.53 20.80
CA TYR A 28 -11.13 0.98 20.20
C TYR A 28 -10.87 0.49 18.78
N ARG A 29 -11.33 -0.74 18.46
CA ARG A 29 -11.25 -1.35 17.12
C ARG A 29 -12.58 -1.15 16.41
N SER A 30 -12.58 -0.37 15.33
CA SER A 30 -13.78 0.03 14.61
C SER A 30 -13.95 -0.72 13.29
N GLN A 31 -14.91 -1.64 13.23
CA GLN A 31 -15.31 -2.30 11.98
C GLN A 31 -15.66 -1.29 10.88
N LYS A 32 -16.38 -0.22 11.24
CA LYS A 32 -16.76 0.83 10.30
C LYS A 32 -15.54 1.52 9.69
N MET A 33 -14.53 1.83 10.50
CA MET A 33 -13.28 2.43 9.99
C MET A 33 -12.51 1.44 9.11
N ASN A 34 -12.45 0.18 9.52
CA ASN A 34 -11.82 -0.88 8.72
C ASN A 34 -12.46 -1.00 7.34
N HIS A 35 -13.78 -1.08 7.30
CA HIS A 35 -14.52 -1.14 6.04
C HIS A 35 -14.33 0.10 5.17
N MET A 36 -14.30 1.30 5.77
CA MET A 36 -14.02 2.54 5.03
C MET A 36 -12.62 2.58 4.42
N MET A 37 -11.62 2.02 5.12
CA MET A 37 -10.23 2.05 4.68
C MET A 37 -9.90 0.97 3.65
N PHE A 38 -10.45 -0.24 3.84
CA PHE A 38 -10.02 -1.43 3.10
C PHE A 38 -11.16 -2.17 2.39
N GLY A 39 -12.41 -1.88 2.72
CA GLY A 39 -13.56 -2.65 2.23
C GLY A 39 -13.73 -2.65 0.70
N ALA A 40 -13.25 -1.61 0.02
CA ALA A 40 -13.30 -1.54 -1.44
C ALA A 40 -12.21 -2.37 -2.15
N PHE A 41 -11.14 -2.78 -1.45
CA PHE A 41 -9.99 -3.45 -2.08
C PHE A 41 -10.36 -4.79 -2.72
N ASN A 42 -11.27 -5.52 -2.10
CA ASN A 42 -11.70 -6.83 -2.61
C ASN A 42 -12.80 -6.76 -3.67
N THR A 43 -13.40 -5.58 -3.88
CA THR A 43 -14.52 -5.42 -4.82
C THR A 43 -14.22 -5.88 -6.24
N PRO A 44 -13.05 -5.59 -6.85
CA PRO A 44 -12.74 -6.03 -8.21
C PRO A 44 -12.56 -7.54 -8.35
N PHE A 45 -12.41 -8.28 -7.24
CA PHE A 45 -12.07 -9.71 -7.22
C PHE A 45 -13.23 -10.59 -6.77
N GLN A 46 -14.44 -10.04 -6.72
CA GLN A 46 -15.64 -10.79 -6.37
C GLN A 46 -16.22 -11.54 -7.60
N PRO A 47 -16.80 -12.76 -7.41
CA PRO A 47 -16.92 -13.47 -6.13
C PRO A 47 -15.58 -14.07 -5.67
N ALA A 48 -15.31 -14.05 -4.37
CA ALA A 48 -14.11 -14.64 -3.78
C ALA A 48 -14.43 -15.23 -2.40
N ASP A 49 -13.76 -16.31 -2.04
CA ASP A 49 -13.97 -17.02 -0.78
C ASP A 49 -13.35 -16.29 0.43
N SER A 50 -12.38 -15.39 0.18
CA SER A 50 -11.69 -14.59 1.19
C SER A 50 -11.94 -13.09 1.00
N GLU A 51 -12.03 -12.34 2.12
CA GLU A 51 -12.00 -10.88 2.11
C GLU A 51 -10.62 -10.30 1.73
N PHE A 52 -9.60 -11.15 1.65
CA PHE A 52 -8.22 -10.80 1.32
C PHE A 52 -7.78 -11.29 -0.07
N ALA A 53 -8.70 -11.67 -0.94
CA ALA A 53 -8.37 -12.08 -2.31
C ALA A 53 -7.57 -11.00 -3.07
N TRP A 54 -7.71 -9.73 -2.72
CA TRP A 54 -6.95 -8.63 -3.29
C TRP A 54 -5.43 -8.69 -3.03
N LEU A 55 -4.98 -9.52 -2.08
CA LEU A 55 -3.56 -9.67 -1.76
C LEU A 55 -2.79 -10.39 -2.84
N SER A 56 -3.33 -11.51 -3.37
CA SER A 56 -2.59 -12.39 -4.26
C SER A 56 -3.51 -13.22 -5.15
N LEU A 57 -3.01 -13.60 -6.32
CA LEU A 57 -3.59 -14.67 -7.15
C LEU A 57 -3.26 -16.07 -6.61
N ASN A 58 -2.26 -16.16 -5.74
CA ASN A 58 -1.87 -17.41 -5.10
C ASN A 58 -2.83 -17.72 -3.95
N GLU A 59 -3.78 -18.59 -4.19
CA GLU A 59 -4.79 -18.99 -3.19
C GLU A 59 -4.18 -19.57 -1.91
N GLU A 60 -3.04 -20.28 -2.03
CA GLU A 60 -2.33 -20.80 -0.85
C GLU A 60 -1.82 -19.64 0.03
N ASN A 61 -1.32 -18.56 -0.58
CA ASN A 61 -0.90 -17.37 0.14
C ASN A 61 -2.09 -16.68 0.83
N VAL A 62 -3.22 -16.54 0.14
CA VAL A 62 -4.43 -15.95 0.71
C VAL A 62 -4.96 -16.80 1.86
N THR A 63 -5.00 -18.13 1.71
CA THR A 63 -5.41 -19.07 2.76
C THR A 63 -4.48 -18.99 3.98
N ALA A 64 -3.17 -18.90 3.76
CA ALA A 64 -2.20 -18.74 4.85
C ALA A 64 -2.40 -17.41 5.59
N TYR A 65 -2.69 -16.32 4.86
CA TYR A 65 -3.00 -15.02 5.45
C TYR A 65 -4.28 -15.04 6.29
N ASP A 66 -5.34 -15.71 5.81
CA ASP A 66 -6.61 -15.88 6.53
C ASP A 66 -6.44 -16.69 7.82
N ALA A 67 -5.53 -17.66 7.81
CA ALA A 67 -5.27 -18.55 8.95
C ALA A 67 -4.31 -17.94 10.00
N ASP A 68 -3.59 -16.87 9.67
CA ASP A 68 -2.60 -16.26 10.56
C ASP A 68 -3.27 -15.23 11.50
N GLU A 69 -3.24 -15.49 12.80
CA GLU A 69 -3.80 -14.62 13.84
C GLU A 69 -3.14 -13.21 13.86
N LEU A 70 -1.95 -13.06 13.29
CA LEU A 70 -1.23 -11.80 13.19
C LEU A 70 -1.59 -11.02 11.91
N CYS A 71 -2.41 -11.60 11.04
CA CYS A 71 -2.87 -10.99 9.79
C CYS A 71 -4.35 -10.61 9.87
N GLY A 72 -4.82 -9.76 8.99
CA GLY A 72 -6.24 -9.40 8.84
C GLY A 72 -6.91 -8.72 10.04
N PHE A 73 -6.20 -8.46 11.13
CA PHE A 73 -6.79 -7.85 12.33
C PHE A 73 -7.19 -6.38 12.11
N ILE A 74 -8.25 -5.97 12.79
CA ILE A 74 -8.71 -4.59 12.75
C ILE A 74 -7.80 -3.69 13.57
N PHE A 75 -7.28 -2.64 12.97
CA PHE A 75 -6.49 -1.65 13.68
C PHE A 75 -7.28 -0.93 14.76
N THR A 76 -6.60 -0.54 15.81
CA THR A 76 -7.11 0.40 16.80
C THR A 76 -7.26 1.80 16.19
N LEU A 77 -8.03 2.69 16.79
CA LEU A 77 -8.19 4.05 16.25
C LEU A 77 -6.84 4.79 16.17
N ASN A 78 -5.96 4.65 17.16
CA ASN A 78 -4.62 5.23 17.06
C ASN A 78 -3.76 4.56 15.97
N GLY A 79 -3.96 3.27 15.68
CA GLY A 79 -3.34 2.59 14.54
C GLY A 79 -3.78 3.17 13.21
N PHE A 80 -5.09 3.39 13.02
CA PHE A 80 -5.62 4.08 11.83
C PHE A 80 -5.10 5.52 11.72
N GLU A 81 -5.04 6.26 12.85
CA GLU A 81 -4.47 7.61 12.85
C GLU A 81 -3.03 7.61 12.39
N SER A 82 -2.20 6.71 12.91
CA SER A 82 -0.79 6.57 12.53
C SER A 82 -0.63 6.22 11.05
N LEU A 83 -1.45 5.30 10.52
CA LEU A 83 -1.45 4.97 9.09
C LEU A 83 -1.76 6.19 8.24
N LEU A 84 -2.79 6.96 8.59
CA LEU A 84 -3.20 8.15 7.87
C LEU A 84 -2.16 9.29 7.99
N ASP A 85 -1.49 9.42 9.14
CA ASP A 85 -0.39 10.37 9.31
C ASP A 85 0.79 10.02 8.41
N ILE A 86 1.20 8.74 8.34
CA ILE A 86 2.25 8.27 7.42
C ILE A 86 1.86 8.57 5.97
N MET A 87 0.62 8.27 5.56
CA MET A 87 0.13 8.57 4.21
C MET A 87 0.20 10.06 3.86
N LEU A 88 -0.03 10.95 4.83
CA LEU A 88 0.05 12.39 4.62
C LEU A 88 1.49 12.91 4.60
N MET A 89 2.39 12.31 5.39
CA MET A 89 3.78 12.75 5.54
C MET A 89 4.66 12.29 4.38
N VAL A 90 4.44 11.06 3.91
CA VAL A 90 5.33 10.41 2.91
C VAL A 90 5.36 11.14 1.57
N TYR A 91 4.32 11.92 1.26
CA TYR A 91 4.23 12.70 0.01
C TYR A 91 4.47 14.21 0.20
N ASP A 92 4.92 14.62 1.39
CA ASP A 92 5.37 15.98 1.63
C ASP A 92 6.91 16.04 1.58
N PRO A 93 7.51 16.49 0.47
CA PRO A 93 8.97 16.55 0.33
C PRO A 93 9.60 17.67 1.16
N LYS A 94 8.80 18.43 1.89
CA LYS A 94 9.30 19.52 2.74
C LYS A 94 10.19 18.96 3.84
N GLY A 95 11.44 19.38 3.81
CA GLY A 95 12.45 18.92 4.77
C GLY A 95 13.23 17.67 4.35
N TRP A 96 12.93 17.09 3.18
CA TRP A 96 13.76 16.02 2.64
C TRP A 96 15.14 16.56 2.26
N LYS A 97 16.19 15.83 2.64
CA LYS A 97 17.56 16.15 2.30
C LYS A 97 18.03 15.25 1.18
N MET A 98 18.36 15.82 0.02
CA MET A 98 18.91 15.08 -1.11
C MET A 98 20.45 14.98 -0.97
N GLU A 99 20.91 13.86 -0.44
CA GLU A 99 22.35 13.62 -0.24
C GLU A 99 22.94 12.68 -1.31
N ARG A 100 22.09 11.86 -1.95
CA ARG A 100 22.52 10.84 -2.93
C ARG A 100 21.62 10.84 -4.17
N PRO A 101 21.74 11.83 -5.05
CA PRO A 101 20.88 11.94 -6.24
C PRO A 101 21.04 10.75 -7.22
N GLY A 102 22.22 10.12 -7.24
CA GLY A 102 22.49 8.93 -8.08
C GLY A 102 22.05 7.60 -7.48
N LEU A 103 21.39 7.58 -6.28
CA LEU A 103 20.85 6.34 -5.73
C LEU A 103 19.74 5.82 -6.64
N PRO A 104 19.84 4.57 -7.15
CA PRO A 104 18.75 3.98 -7.93
C PRO A 104 17.51 3.78 -7.08
N VAL A 105 16.36 4.18 -7.60
CA VAL A 105 15.05 3.97 -6.99
C VAL A 105 14.18 3.19 -7.95
N TRP A 106 13.73 2.03 -7.54
CA TRP A 106 12.90 1.16 -8.35
C TRP A 106 11.56 0.89 -7.71
N PHE A 107 10.48 1.22 -8.41
CA PHE A 107 9.12 0.98 -7.98
C PHE A 107 8.59 -0.31 -8.62
N LEU A 108 8.13 -1.24 -7.80
CA LEU A 108 7.53 -2.50 -8.25
C LEU A 108 6.13 -2.63 -7.67
N SER A 109 5.18 -3.08 -8.47
CA SER A 109 3.83 -3.41 -8.01
C SER A 109 3.13 -4.35 -8.98
N GLY A 110 2.11 -5.05 -8.51
CA GLY A 110 1.14 -5.69 -9.39
C GLY A 110 0.24 -4.64 -10.06
N GLU A 111 -0.13 -4.84 -11.30
CA GLU A 111 -0.99 -3.89 -12.03
C GLU A 111 -2.42 -3.87 -11.45
N GLN A 112 -2.86 -4.99 -10.86
CA GLN A 112 -4.16 -5.11 -10.22
C GLN A 112 -4.14 -4.83 -8.70
N ASP A 113 -3.04 -4.30 -8.17
CA ASP A 113 -2.98 -3.93 -6.75
C ASP A 113 -3.93 -2.76 -6.45
N PRO A 114 -4.98 -2.95 -5.62
CA PRO A 114 -5.91 -1.87 -5.29
C PRO A 114 -5.26 -0.73 -4.50
N CYS A 115 -4.10 -0.98 -3.86
CA CYS A 115 -3.31 0.06 -3.20
C CYS A 115 -2.68 1.06 -4.18
N LEU A 116 -2.57 0.72 -5.47
CA LEU A 116 -2.17 1.69 -6.50
C LEU A 116 -3.17 2.84 -6.65
N THR A 117 -4.42 2.63 -6.30
CA THR A 117 -5.55 3.52 -6.57
C THR A 117 -5.79 3.70 -8.08
N SER A 118 -4.75 4.04 -8.84
CA SER A 118 -4.69 4.02 -10.30
C SER A 118 -3.24 4.07 -10.79
N LYS A 119 -3.02 3.74 -12.06
CA LYS A 119 -1.70 3.83 -12.70
C LYS A 119 -1.16 5.27 -12.69
N GLU A 120 -2.02 6.27 -12.89
CA GLU A 120 -1.65 7.69 -12.85
C GLU A 120 -1.13 8.06 -11.45
N ARG A 121 -1.80 7.60 -10.39
CA ARG A 121 -1.37 7.84 -9.01
C ARG A 121 -0.04 7.19 -8.68
N PHE A 122 0.17 5.99 -9.18
CA PHE A 122 1.47 5.32 -9.06
C PHE A 122 2.57 6.11 -9.78
N LEU A 123 2.31 6.60 -10.99
CA LEU A 123 3.26 7.41 -11.75
C LEU A 123 3.52 8.78 -11.09
N GLU A 124 2.55 9.34 -10.36
CA GLU A 124 2.78 10.54 -9.54
C GLU A 124 3.83 10.29 -8.44
N ALA A 125 3.80 9.11 -7.78
CA ALA A 125 4.80 8.75 -6.78
C ALA A 125 6.19 8.59 -7.39
N VAL A 126 6.29 7.91 -8.54
CA VAL A 126 7.53 7.81 -9.32
C VAL A 126 8.05 9.20 -9.70
N GLY A 127 7.15 10.07 -10.19
CA GLY A 127 7.46 11.46 -10.56
C GLY A 127 7.89 12.32 -9.35
N LEU A 128 7.37 12.05 -8.16
CA LEU A 128 7.78 12.73 -6.94
C LEU A 128 9.25 12.48 -6.62
N MET A 129 9.73 11.23 -6.74
CA MET A 129 11.14 10.91 -6.51
C MET A 129 12.06 11.69 -7.47
N LYS A 130 11.68 11.78 -8.75
CA LYS A 130 12.41 12.59 -9.74
C LYS A 130 12.41 14.09 -9.38
N LYS A 131 11.27 14.61 -8.93
CA LYS A 131 11.15 16.03 -8.50
C LYS A 131 12.00 16.33 -7.26
N VAL A 132 12.16 15.38 -6.36
CA VAL A 132 13.00 15.50 -5.17
C VAL A 132 14.49 15.50 -5.53
N GLY A 133 14.87 14.98 -6.71
CA GLY A 133 16.21 15.06 -7.25
C GLY A 133 16.89 13.70 -7.50
N TYR A 134 16.20 12.56 -7.34
CA TYR A 134 16.73 11.26 -7.76
C TYR A 134 16.83 11.18 -9.28
N GLN A 135 17.99 10.76 -9.81
CA GLN A 135 18.29 10.75 -11.24
C GLN A 135 17.91 9.42 -11.90
N ASP A 136 18.11 8.31 -11.20
CA ASP A 136 17.76 6.97 -11.67
C ASP A 136 16.50 6.48 -10.95
N VAL A 137 15.34 6.85 -11.49
CA VAL A 137 14.04 6.39 -10.97
C VAL A 137 13.31 5.65 -12.08
N THR A 138 13.12 4.35 -11.86
CA THR A 138 12.44 3.45 -12.81
C THR A 138 11.29 2.73 -12.13
N TYR A 139 10.44 2.06 -12.91
CA TYR A 139 9.35 1.26 -12.38
C TYR A 139 9.02 0.06 -13.26
N LYS A 140 8.40 -0.96 -12.67
CA LYS A 140 7.79 -2.09 -13.36
C LYS A 140 6.45 -2.42 -12.72
N LEU A 141 5.41 -2.53 -13.55
CA LEU A 141 4.12 -3.08 -13.17
C LEU A 141 4.03 -4.50 -13.74
N TYR A 142 3.68 -5.45 -12.90
CA TYR A 142 3.51 -6.84 -13.30
C TYR A 142 2.05 -7.06 -13.67
N ASP A 143 1.83 -7.39 -14.94
CA ASP A 143 0.50 -7.63 -15.51
C ASP A 143 -0.25 -8.72 -14.74
N GLY A 144 -1.52 -8.46 -14.46
CA GLY A 144 -2.42 -9.37 -13.76
C GLY A 144 -2.11 -9.60 -12.28
N LEU A 145 -0.93 -9.22 -11.76
CA LEU A 145 -0.59 -9.47 -10.36
C LEU A 145 -1.26 -8.46 -9.41
N ARG A 146 -1.45 -8.91 -8.15
CA ARG A 146 -2.09 -8.15 -7.08
C ARG A 146 -1.06 -7.54 -6.13
N HIS A 147 -1.42 -7.37 -4.86
CA HIS A 147 -0.64 -6.61 -3.88
C HIS A 147 0.69 -7.27 -3.48
N GLU A 148 0.68 -8.57 -3.22
CA GLU A 148 1.82 -9.30 -2.69
C GLU A 148 2.63 -9.99 -3.80
N ILE A 149 3.24 -9.19 -4.69
CA ILE A 149 3.97 -9.70 -5.84
C ILE A 149 5.07 -10.72 -5.49
N LEU A 150 5.66 -10.60 -4.29
CA LEU A 150 6.74 -11.51 -3.82
C LEU A 150 6.21 -12.85 -3.28
N ASN A 151 4.90 -13.01 -3.16
CA ASN A 151 4.22 -14.22 -2.71
C ASN A 151 3.39 -14.88 -3.81
N GLU A 152 3.44 -14.35 -5.02
CA GLU A 152 2.75 -14.91 -6.18
C GLU A 152 3.39 -16.23 -6.65
N LYS A 153 2.65 -17.02 -7.43
CA LYS A 153 3.19 -18.28 -8.00
C LYS A 153 4.39 -18.03 -8.92
N CYS A 154 4.47 -16.88 -9.55
CA CYS A 154 5.58 -16.45 -10.42
C CYS A 154 6.67 -15.64 -9.68
N LYS A 155 6.73 -15.67 -8.36
CA LYS A 155 7.67 -14.90 -7.54
C LYS A 155 9.14 -15.02 -7.95
N GLU A 156 9.55 -16.17 -8.47
CA GLU A 156 10.93 -16.41 -8.91
C GLU A 156 11.33 -15.46 -10.05
N THR A 157 10.40 -15.15 -10.97
CA THR A 157 10.64 -14.15 -12.02
C THR A 157 10.87 -12.77 -11.42
N ILE A 158 10.11 -12.43 -10.39
CA ILE A 158 10.23 -11.12 -9.73
C ILE A 158 11.52 -11.03 -8.93
N TYR A 159 11.92 -12.13 -8.27
CA TYR A 159 13.20 -12.22 -7.58
C TYR A 159 14.37 -12.05 -8.57
N GLN A 160 14.29 -12.68 -9.74
CA GLN A 160 15.30 -12.53 -10.79
C GLN A 160 15.39 -11.09 -11.29
N ASP A 161 14.25 -10.45 -11.58
CA ASP A 161 14.21 -9.02 -11.95
C ASP A 161 14.87 -8.12 -10.90
N ILE A 162 14.66 -8.42 -9.60
CA ILE A 162 15.25 -7.66 -8.50
C ILE A 162 16.77 -7.89 -8.46
N LEU A 163 17.22 -9.14 -8.60
CA LEU A 163 18.65 -9.47 -8.60
C LEU A 163 19.38 -8.78 -9.75
N GLU A 164 18.83 -8.84 -10.96
CA GLU A 164 19.40 -8.16 -12.14
C GLU A 164 19.53 -6.64 -11.98
N LYS A 165 18.65 -6.05 -11.16
CA LYS A 165 18.70 -4.61 -10.88
C LYS A 165 19.73 -4.24 -9.79
N LEU A 166 20.13 -5.20 -8.97
CA LEU A 166 21.10 -5.00 -7.89
C LEU A 166 22.55 -5.24 -8.34
N GLU A 167 22.75 -5.94 -9.44
CA GLU A 167 24.03 -6.15 -10.11
C GLU A 167 24.43 -4.94 -10.98
#